data_5197e72ef78e2b4b8cff2cbb34167d4d
#
_entry.id   5197e72ef78e2b4b8cff2cbb34167d4d
#
_cell.length_a   1.000
_cell.length_b   1.000
_cell.length_c   1.000
_cell.angle_alpha   90.00
_cell.angle_beta   90.00
_cell.angle_gamma   90.00
#
_symmetry.space_group_name_H-M   'P 1'
#
loop_
_entity.id
_entity.type
_entity.pdbx_description
1 polymer ?
#
loop_
_entity_poly.entity_id
_entity_poly.type
_entity_poly.pdbx_seq_one_letter_code
_entity_poly.pdbx_strand_id
1 'polypeptide(L)'
;MDNIIFELKDVRFSYLNKFPALCGINIKINAGQKISIIGANGCGKSTFLQILDGLIFADQGEVVFCGRKLDEKSLSNSGFSREFRSQVGFIFQNPDVQLFCPTVKEDIIFAPLQLGFSKDQIQKRLDKLIFTLKIQDLLERPPHQLSIGEKRKVAIASILIIDPQILILDEPTAGLDPLTTRHIIDLLIEENNSGKTIITATHDLHIVEEISDIVYVFGQQKVIVKSGPPASILNDPALLEANNLAHIHSHHHKDKIHIHPHLHLEHHLDEN
;
A
#
# COMPACT_ATOMS: atom_id res chain seq x y z
N MET A 1 -5.24 -24.58 -8.71
CA MET A 1 -3.81 -24.51 -8.30
C MET A 1 -3.60 -23.11 -7.75
N ASP A 2 -3.11 -22.99 -6.54
CA ASP A 2 -2.85 -21.70 -5.92
C ASP A 2 -1.77 -20.97 -6.74
N ASN A 3 -2.13 -19.84 -7.34
CA ASN A 3 -1.21 -19.02 -8.14
C ASN A 3 -0.48 -18.07 -7.19
N ILE A 4 0.46 -18.63 -6.39
CA ILE A 4 1.22 -17.87 -5.39
C ILE A 4 2.19 -16.93 -6.11
N ILE A 5 2.03 -15.62 -5.86
CA ILE A 5 2.92 -14.58 -6.38
C ILE A 5 4.00 -14.18 -5.39
N PHE A 6 3.69 -14.13 -4.09
CA PHE A 6 4.68 -13.95 -3.04
C PHE A 6 4.57 -15.05 -1.98
N GLU A 7 5.71 -15.58 -1.56
CA GLU A 7 5.84 -16.48 -0.41
C GLU A 7 7.00 -16.00 0.46
N LEU A 8 6.70 -15.71 1.73
CA LEU A 8 7.68 -15.31 2.73
C LEU A 8 7.74 -16.40 3.82
N LYS A 9 8.97 -16.81 4.18
CA LYS A 9 9.24 -17.84 5.19
C LYS A 9 10.23 -17.32 6.22
N ASP A 10 9.79 -17.18 7.46
CA ASP A 10 10.54 -16.68 8.63
C ASP A 10 11.36 -15.41 8.32
N VAL A 11 10.74 -14.46 7.61
CA VAL A 11 11.42 -13.24 7.16
C VAL A 11 11.67 -12.33 8.35
N ARG A 12 12.95 -11.96 8.55
CA ARG A 12 13.44 -11.05 9.59
C ARG A 12 14.22 -9.91 8.94
N PHE A 13 14.07 -8.73 9.53
CA PHE A 13 14.80 -7.54 9.10
C PHE A 13 15.01 -6.57 10.25
N SER A 14 16.22 -5.98 10.31
CA SER A 14 16.58 -4.98 11.32
C SER A 14 17.33 -3.83 10.68
N TYR A 15 16.85 -2.60 10.91
CA TYR A 15 17.59 -1.41 10.50
C TYR A 15 18.91 -1.31 11.28
N LEU A 16 20.01 -1.06 10.54
CA LEU A 16 21.37 -0.94 11.09
C LEU A 16 21.80 -2.17 11.94
N ASN A 17 21.25 -3.36 11.66
CA ASN A 17 21.45 -4.59 12.45
C ASN A 17 21.14 -4.42 13.95
N LYS A 18 20.33 -3.43 14.32
CA LYS A 18 20.12 -3.01 15.71
C LYS A 18 18.66 -2.80 16.07
N PHE A 19 17.85 -2.35 15.12
CA PHE A 19 16.46 -2.01 15.36
C PHE A 19 15.56 -2.99 14.61
N PRO A 20 15.04 -4.03 15.29
CA PRO A 20 14.14 -5.01 14.65
C PRO A 20 12.90 -4.33 14.07
N ALA A 21 12.58 -4.65 12.82
CA ALA A 21 11.41 -4.16 12.12
C ALA A 21 10.48 -5.29 11.64
N LEU A 22 11.03 -6.49 11.38
CA LEU A 22 10.28 -7.71 11.13
C LEU A 22 10.91 -8.87 11.88
N CYS A 23 10.09 -9.70 12.58
CA CYS A 23 10.57 -10.73 13.51
C CYS A 23 10.00 -12.12 13.19
N GLY A 24 10.11 -12.57 11.92
CA GLY A 24 9.66 -13.90 11.50
C GLY A 24 8.30 -13.88 10.81
N ILE A 25 8.20 -13.10 9.74
CA ILE A 25 6.99 -13.00 8.92
C ILE A 25 6.85 -14.23 8.03
N ASN A 26 5.68 -14.87 8.11
CA ASN A 26 5.26 -15.96 7.24
C ASN A 26 3.95 -15.58 6.56
N ILE A 27 3.94 -15.51 5.23
CA ILE A 27 2.77 -15.13 4.44
C ILE A 27 2.85 -15.73 3.04
N LYS A 28 1.68 -16.07 2.48
CA LYS A 28 1.50 -16.40 1.07
C LYS A 28 0.46 -15.48 0.48
N ILE A 29 0.78 -14.92 -0.68
CA ILE A 29 -0.09 -14.01 -1.42
C ILE A 29 -0.36 -14.61 -2.79
N ASN A 30 -1.64 -14.79 -3.12
CA ASN A 30 -2.05 -15.33 -4.41
C ASN A 30 -2.39 -14.19 -5.39
N ALA A 31 -2.28 -14.49 -6.68
CA ALA A 31 -2.69 -13.55 -7.73
C ALA A 31 -4.18 -13.16 -7.60
N GLY A 32 -4.47 -11.90 -7.86
CA GLY A 32 -5.83 -11.35 -7.84
C GLY A 32 -6.40 -11.07 -6.44
N GLN A 33 -5.68 -11.36 -5.36
CA GLN A 33 -6.15 -11.07 -4.01
C GLN A 33 -6.05 -9.57 -3.67
N LYS A 34 -7.00 -9.09 -2.87
CA LYS A 34 -6.92 -7.83 -2.15
C LYS A 34 -6.47 -8.10 -0.71
N ILE A 35 -5.35 -7.54 -0.30
CA ILE A 35 -4.77 -7.77 1.02
C ILE A 35 -4.55 -6.44 1.71
N SER A 36 -5.01 -6.34 2.97
CA SER A 36 -4.66 -5.23 3.85
C SER A 36 -3.74 -5.68 4.98
N ILE A 37 -2.71 -4.88 5.20
CA ILE A 37 -1.80 -4.97 6.34
C ILE A 37 -2.19 -3.85 7.30
N ILE A 38 -2.70 -4.20 8.47
CA ILE A 38 -3.07 -3.22 9.50
C ILE A 38 -2.18 -3.37 10.74
N GLY A 39 -2.04 -2.32 11.51
CA GLY A 39 -1.22 -2.31 12.74
C GLY A 39 -0.82 -0.90 13.12
N ALA A 40 -0.43 -0.71 14.36
CA ALA A 40 0.02 0.57 14.90
C ALA A 40 1.23 1.14 14.12
N ASN A 41 1.46 2.45 14.26
CA ASN A 41 2.66 3.07 13.68
C ASN A 41 3.93 2.42 14.24
N GLY A 42 4.88 2.18 13.36
CA GLY A 42 6.15 1.54 13.70
C GLY A 42 6.08 0.02 13.91
N CYS A 43 4.97 -0.69 13.65
CA CYS A 43 4.91 -2.16 13.77
C CYS A 43 5.54 -2.93 12.59
N GLY A 44 6.06 -2.24 11.55
CA GLY A 44 6.80 -2.87 10.45
C GLY A 44 6.05 -2.94 9.11
N LYS A 45 4.86 -2.35 8.97
CA LYS A 45 4.07 -2.40 7.71
C LYS A 45 4.84 -1.89 6.50
N SER A 46 5.35 -0.67 6.55
CA SER A 46 6.13 -0.09 5.43
C SER A 46 7.39 -0.90 5.12
N THR A 47 8.08 -1.40 6.15
CA THR A 47 9.25 -2.28 5.99
C THR A 47 8.88 -3.56 5.26
N PHE A 48 7.74 -4.17 5.62
CA PHE A 48 7.22 -5.36 4.95
C PHE A 48 6.91 -5.08 3.46
N LEU A 49 6.23 -3.97 3.17
CA LEU A 49 5.93 -3.58 1.79
C LEU A 49 7.20 -3.29 0.98
N GLN A 50 8.21 -2.65 1.57
CA GLN A 50 9.50 -2.39 0.91
C GLN A 50 10.27 -3.68 0.61
N ILE A 51 10.15 -4.72 1.45
CA ILE A 51 10.72 -6.04 1.15
C ILE A 51 9.99 -6.70 -0.02
N LEU A 52 8.65 -6.61 -0.08
CA LEU A 52 7.90 -7.13 -1.22
C LEU A 52 8.27 -6.45 -2.53
N ASP A 53 8.56 -5.13 -2.50
CA ASP A 53 9.02 -4.39 -3.68
C ASP A 53 10.53 -4.55 -3.97
N GLY A 54 11.27 -5.26 -3.11
CA GLY A 54 12.72 -5.41 -3.29
C GLY A 54 13.51 -4.11 -3.19
N LEU A 55 13.00 -3.12 -2.46
CA LEU A 55 13.72 -1.90 -2.08
C LEU A 55 14.72 -2.16 -0.96
N ILE A 56 14.39 -3.09 -0.07
CA ILE A 56 15.26 -3.63 0.98
C ILE A 56 15.14 -5.15 0.98
N PHE A 57 16.14 -5.84 1.52
CA PHE A 57 16.20 -7.30 1.54
C PHE A 57 16.21 -7.84 2.96
N ALA A 58 15.61 -9.01 3.16
CA ALA A 58 15.56 -9.67 4.46
C ALA A 58 16.97 -10.04 4.95
N ASP A 59 17.24 -9.84 6.26
CA ASP A 59 18.47 -10.31 6.90
C ASP A 59 18.47 -11.83 7.05
N GLN A 60 17.28 -12.42 7.32
CA GLN A 60 17.06 -13.85 7.50
C GLN A 60 15.72 -14.24 6.90
N GLY A 61 15.59 -15.57 6.63
CA GLY A 61 14.41 -16.12 6.00
C GLY A 61 14.49 -16.07 4.47
N GLU A 62 13.36 -16.29 3.83
CA GLU A 62 13.28 -16.35 2.38
C GLU A 62 12.09 -15.57 1.86
N VAL A 63 12.32 -14.80 0.80
CA VAL A 63 11.28 -14.12 0.01
C VAL A 63 11.31 -14.69 -1.40
N VAL A 64 10.16 -15.17 -1.86
CA VAL A 64 9.99 -15.77 -3.19
C VAL A 64 8.94 -15.00 -3.95
N PHE A 65 9.24 -14.59 -5.17
CA PHE A 65 8.35 -13.95 -6.13
C PHE A 65 8.16 -14.87 -7.34
N CYS A 66 6.93 -15.30 -7.62
CA CYS A 66 6.59 -16.19 -8.74
C CYS A 66 7.53 -17.41 -8.84
N GLY A 67 7.81 -18.07 -7.70
CA GLY A 67 8.69 -19.23 -7.61
C GLY A 67 10.19 -18.94 -7.70
N ARG A 68 10.61 -17.67 -7.78
CA ARG A 68 12.02 -17.25 -7.85
C ARG A 68 12.38 -16.46 -6.60
N LYS A 69 13.54 -16.74 -6.02
CA LYS A 69 14.03 -15.99 -4.85
C LYS A 69 14.18 -14.52 -5.18
N LEU A 70 13.63 -13.65 -4.31
CA LEU A 70 13.75 -12.21 -4.38
C LEU A 70 14.79 -11.74 -3.37
N ASP A 71 15.99 -11.47 -3.83
CA ASP A 71 17.12 -10.97 -3.06
C ASP A 71 17.97 -9.99 -3.91
N GLU A 72 18.94 -9.35 -3.30
CA GLU A 72 19.84 -8.41 -3.97
C GLU A 72 20.54 -9.03 -5.19
N LYS A 73 20.97 -10.29 -5.07
CA LYS A 73 21.64 -11.01 -6.14
C LYS A 73 20.71 -11.27 -7.33
N SER A 74 19.46 -11.66 -7.07
CA SER A 74 18.49 -11.91 -8.14
C SER A 74 18.12 -10.64 -8.87
N LEU A 75 17.93 -9.53 -8.15
CA LEU A 75 17.62 -8.21 -8.74
C LEU A 75 18.83 -7.54 -9.41
N SER A 76 20.06 -7.98 -9.15
CA SER A 76 21.23 -7.56 -9.91
C SER A 76 21.23 -8.13 -11.35
N ASN A 77 20.43 -9.15 -11.62
CA ASN A 77 20.20 -9.63 -12.98
C ASN A 77 19.25 -8.69 -13.72
N SER A 78 19.73 -8.01 -14.76
CA SER A 78 18.96 -6.99 -15.49
C SER A 78 17.65 -7.51 -16.11
N GLY A 79 17.64 -8.77 -16.56
CA GLY A 79 16.44 -9.41 -17.12
C GLY A 79 15.36 -9.61 -16.06
N PHE A 80 15.72 -10.21 -14.94
CA PHE A 80 14.79 -10.42 -13.82
C PHE A 80 14.35 -9.09 -13.19
N SER A 81 15.28 -8.16 -12.99
CA SER A 81 14.95 -6.83 -12.46
C SER A 81 13.93 -6.11 -13.33
N ARG A 82 14.10 -6.13 -14.65
CA ARG A 82 13.16 -5.52 -15.59
C ARG A 82 11.79 -6.21 -15.57
N GLU A 83 11.76 -7.54 -15.57
CA GLU A 83 10.55 -8.33 -15.45
C GLU A 83 9.80 -7.99 -14.15
N PHE A 84 10.50 -8.02 -13.02
CA PHE A 84 9.95 -7.68 -11.70
C PHE A 84 9.37 -6.27 -11.67
N ARG A 85 10.15 -5.24 -12.07
CA ARG A 85 9.73 -3.84 -12.09
C ARG A 85 8.59 -3.55 -13.07
N SER A 86 8.39 -4.39 -14.07
CA SER A 86 7.22 -4.27 -14.96
C SER A 86 5.95 -4.86 -14.36
N GLN A 87 6.07 -5.78 -13.41
CA GLN A 87 4.95 -6.49 -12.78
C GLN A 87 4.54 -5.90 -11.43
N VAL A 88 5.46 -5.30 -10.69
CA VAL A 88 5.23 -4.76 -9.35
C VAL A 88 5.34 -3.24 -9.37
N GLY A 89 4.27 -2.58 -8.93
CA GLY A 89 4.23 -1.13 -8.75
C GLY A 89 4.10 -0.78 -7.29
N PHE A 90 4.93 0.14 -6.79
CA PHE A 90 4.92 0.60 -5.41
C PHE A 90 4.52 2.07 -5.31
N ILE A 91 3.57 2.38 -4.44
CA ILE A 91 3.09 3.73 -4.16
C ILE A 91 3.45 4.07 -2.71
N PHE A 92 4.35 5.06 -2.56
CA PHE A 92 4.85 5.49 -1.25
C PHE A 92 3.81 6.28 -0.46
N GLN A 93 3.89 6.20 0.88
CA GLN A 93 3.07 7.01 1.79
C GLN A 93 3.27 8.51 1.55
N ASN A 94 4.51 8.96 1.38
CA ASN A 94 4.80 10.35 1.01
C ASN A 94 5.05 10.44 -0.50
N PRO A 95 4.16 11.10 -1.28
CA PRO A 95 4.36 11.24 -2.72
C PRO A 95 5.59 12.09 -3.10
N ASP A 96 6.11 12.93 -2.21
CA ASP A 96 7.30 13.75 -2.48
C ASP A 96 8.58 12.93 -2.68
N VAL A 97 8.63 11.70 -2.15
CA VAL A 97 9.78 10.80 -2.39
C VAL A 97 9.68 10.06 -3.72
N GLN A 98 8.52 10.10 -4.36
CA GLN A 98 8.25 9.42 -5.62
C GLN A 98 8.30 10.38 -6.83
N LEU A 99 7.91 11.65 -6.64
CA LEU A 99 7.83 12.66 -7.68
C LEU A 99 9.08 13.54 -7.67
N PHE A 100 9.89 13.44 -8.72
CA PHE A 100 11.22 14.07 -8.76
C PHE A 100 11.55 14.75 -10.10
N CYS A 101 10.69 14.61 -11.12
CA CYS A 101 10.88 15.24 -12.41
C CYS A 101 10.45 16.72 -12.41
N PRO A 102 10.91 17.54 -13.37
CA PRO A 102 10.52 18.93 -13.50
C PRO A 102 9.02 19.16 -13.69
N THR A 103 8.32 18.24 -14.36
CA THR A 103 6.87 18.31 -14.62
C THR A 103 6.17 17.01 -14.27
N VAL A 104 4.87 17.11 -13.97
CA VAL A 104 3.99 15.96 -13.75
C VAL A 104 4.02 14.97 -14.91
N LYS A 105 3.97 15.49 -16.15
CA LYS A 105 4.02 14.65 -17.35
C LYS A 105 5.29 13.81 -17.40
N GLU A 106 6.43 14.43 -17.09
CA GLU A 106 7.73 13.74 -17.08
C GLU A 106 7.81 12.69 -16.01
N ASP A 107 7.28 12.93 -14.79
CA ASP A 107 7.18 11.93 -13.73
C ASP A 107 6.32 10.72 -14.16
N ILE A 108 5.17 10.96 -14.79
CA ILE A 108 4.29 9.88 -15.23
C ILE A 108 4.97 9.03 -16.32
N ILE A 109 5.61 9.65 -17.32
CA ILE A 109 6.22 8.91 -18.43
C ILE A 109 7.61 8.35 -18.14
N PHE A 110 8.21 8.66 -16.99
CA PHE A 110 9.56 8.24 -16.64
C PHE A 110 9.73 6.72 -16.66
N ALA A 111 8.90 6.01 -15.89
CA ALA A 111 9.01 4.55 -15.75
C ALA A 111 8.80 3.79 -17.08
N PRO A 112 7.77 4.06 -17.87
CA PRO A 112 7.60 3.36 -19.15
C PRO A 112 8.73 3.66 -20.14
N LEU A 113 9.36 4.85 -20.11
CA LEU A 113 10.55 5.15 -20.92
C LEU A 113 11.73 4.25 -20.52
N GLN A 114 11.98 4.07 -19.20
CA GLN A 114 13.03 3.19 -18.70
C GLN A 114 12.78 1.72 -19.04
N LEU A 115 11.51 1.31 -19.05
CA LEU A 115 11.10 -0.03 -19.46
C LEU A 115 11.10 -0.24 -20.99
N GLY A 116 11.35 0.81 -21.78
CA GLY A 116 11.47 0.75 -23.23
C GLY A 116 10.15 0.66 -23.98
N PHE A 117 9.07 1.25 -23.43
CA PHE A 117 7.80 1.35 -24.14
C PHE A 117 7.93 2.30 -25.32
N SER A 118 7.18 2.02 -26.39
CA SER A 118 7.13 2.93 -27.53
C SER A 118 6.38 4.22 -27.20
N LYS A 119 6.67 5.30 -27.91
CA LYS A 119 5.98 6.59 -27.71
C LYS A 119 4.47 6.46 -27.87
N ASP A 120 4.00 5.66 -28.83
CA ASP A 120 2.57 5.44 -29.07
C ASP A 120 1.89 4.66 -27.92
N GLN A 121 2.60 3.69 -27.32
CA GLN A 121 2.11 2.97 -26.15
C GLN A 121 1.99 3.90 -24.94
N ILE A 122 3.03 4.73 -24.71
CA ILE A 122 3.03 5.71 -23.62
C ILE A 122 1.89 6.70 -23.81
N GLN A 123 1.73 7.27 -25.00
CA GLN A 123 0.69 8.28 -25.24
C GLN A 123 -0.73 7.71 -25.00
N LYS A 124 -1.04 6.53 -25.53
CA LYS A 124 -2.35 5.89 -25.32
C LYS A 124 -2.66 5.64 -23.84
N ARG A 125 -1.66 5.17 -23.08
CA ARG A 125 -1.83 4.93 -21.64
C ARG A 125 -1.96 6.23 -20.86
N LEU A 126 -1.15 7.24 -21.21
CA LEU A 126 -1.20 8.56 -20.62
C LEU A 126 -2.57 9.21 -20.79
N ASP A 127 -3.13 9.20 -22.02
CA ASP A 127 -4.45 9.78 -22.31
C ASP A 127 -5.56 9.13 -21.46
N LYS A 128 -5.52 7.79 -21.31
CA LYS A 128 -6.44 7.07 -20.43
C LYS A 128 -6.32 7.50 -18.97
N LEU A 129 -5.11 7.55 -18.44
CA LEU A 129 -4.86 7.91 -17.04
C LEU A 129 -5.22 9.37 -16.73
N ILE A 130 -4.91 10.29 -17.62
CA ILE A 130 -5.27 11.69 -17.51
C ILE A 130 -6.79 11.84 -17.33
N PHE A 131 -7.55 11.15 -18.15
CA PHE A 131 -9.02 11.16 -18.08
C PHE A 131 -9.53 10.54 -16.77
N THR A 132 -9.03 9.35 -16.42
CA THR A 132 -9.47 8.60 -15.23
C THR A 132 -9.19 9.36 -13.93
N LEU A 133 -7.98 9.93 -13.81
CA LEU A 133 -7.53 10.61 -12.58
C LEU A 133 -7.85 12.12 -12.57
N LYS A 134 -8.36 12.66 -13.70
CA LYS A 134 -8.69 14.08 -13.86
C LYS A 134 -7.49 15.00 -13.56
N ILE A 135 -6.35 14.70 -14.18
CA ILE A 135 -5.06 15.40 -13.95
C ILE A 135 -4.60 16.21 -15.17
N GLN A 136 -5.50 16.49 -16.14
CA GLN A 136 -5.19 17.21 -17.37
C GLN A 136 -4.47 18.54 -17.13
N ASP A 137 -5.00 19.34 -16.19
CA ASP A 137 -4.50 20.68 -15.91
C ASP A 137 -3.21 20.69 -15.06
N LEU A 138 -2.74 19.51 -14.67
CA LEU A 138 -1.55 19.35 -13.82
C LEU A 138 -0.29 19.03 -14.62
N LEU A 139 -0.41 18.55 -15.86
CA LEU A 139 0.67 17.91 -16.62
C LEU A 139 1.94 18.76 -16.77
N GLU A 140 1.78 20.05 -16.99
CA GLU A 140 2.90 20.99 -17.18
C GLU A 140 3.35 21.64 -15.86
N ARG A 141 2.68 21.33 -14.73
CA ARG A 141 3.06 21.87 -13.43
C ARG A 141 4.21 21.09 -12.82
N PRO A 142 5.11 21.76 -12.10
CA PRO A 142 6.10 21.05 -11.28
C PRO A 142 5.42 20.42 -10.04
N PRO A 143 5.82 19.18 -9.64
CA PRO A 143 5.18 18.45 -8.54
C PRO A 143 5.10 19.21 -7.22
N HIS A 144 6.11 20.04 -6.90
CA HIS A 144 6.12 20.81 -5.64
C HIS A 144 5.03 21.88 -5.54
N GLN A 145 4.34 22.23 -6.64
CA GLN A 145 3.23 23.18 -6.66
C GLN A 145 1.86 22.50 -6.50
N LEU A 146 1.82 21.20 -6.40
CA LEU A 146 0.59 20.43 -6.26
C LEU A 146 0.15 20.31 -4.80
N SER A 147 -1.17 20.28 -4.58
CA SER A 147 -1.75 19.86 -3.30
C SER A 147 -1.42 18.39 -3.00
N ILE A 148 -1.58 17.96 -1.75
CA ILE A 148 -1.33 16.57 -1.33
C ILE A 148 -2.17 15.57 -2.14
N GLY A 149 -3.46 15.88 -2.37
CA GLY A 149 -4.34 15.02 -3.15
C GLY A 149 -3.96 14.96 -4.64
N GLU A 150 -3.53 16.07 -5.23
CA GLU A 150 -3.01 16.10 -6.60
C GLU A 150 -1.72 15.29 -6.72
N LYS A 151 -0.77 15.46 -5.80
CA LYS A 151 0.47 14.65 -5.74
C LYS A 151 0.18 13.16 -5.64
N ARG A 152 -0.82 12.77 -4.82
CA ARG A 152 -1.22 11.37 -4.68
C ARG A 152 -1.75 10.80 -5.99
N LYS A 153 -2.61 11.53 -6.70
CA LYS A 153 -3.12 11.12 -8.01
C LYS A 153 -1.99 10.97 -9.04
N VAL A 154 -1.03 11.90 -9.05
CA VAL A 154 0.13 11.84 -9.94
C VAL A 154 1.03 10.67 -9.60
N ALA A 155 1.30 10.41 -8.32
CA ALA A 155 2.09 9.26 -7.87
C ALA A 155 1.43 7.92 -8.25
N ILE A 156 0.10 7.82 -8.16
CA ILE A 156 -0.65 6.66 -8.64
C ILE A 156 -0.54 6.56 -10.17
N ALA A 157 -0.70 7.67 -10.91
CA ALA A 157 -0.56 7.68 -12.36
C ALA A 157 0.80 7.22 -12.85
N SER A 158 1.90 7.63 -12.16
CA SER A 158 3.28 7.26 -12.52
C SER A 158 3.56 5.76 -12.37
N ILE A 159 2.75 5.06 -11.58
CA ILE A 159 2.81 3.60 -11.44
C ILE A 159 1.82 2.91 -12.39
N LEU A 160 0.57 3.37 -12.47
CA LEU A 160 -0.44 2.71 -13.30
C LEU A 160 -0.13 2.78 -14.80
N ILE A 161 0.68 3.72 -15.25
CA ILE A 161 1.06 3.85 -16.67
C ILE A 161 1.82 2.62 -17.19
N ILE A 162 2.57 1.92 -16.35
CA ILE A 162 3.24 0.67 -16.72
C ILE A 162 2.30 -0.54 -16.72
N ASP A 163 1.09 -0.38 -16.15
CA ASP A 163 0.06 -1.42 -16.03
C ASP A 163 0.54 -2.66 -15.26
N PRO A 164 1.06 -2.49 -14.03
CA PRO A 164 1.61 -3.60 -13.26
C PRO A 164 0.51 -4.58 -12.84
N GLN A 165 0.87 -5.85 -12.66
CA GLN A 165 -0.05 -6.90 -12.19
C GLN A 165 -0.24 -6.87 -10.67
N ILE A 166 0.67 -6.23 -9.95
CA ILE A 166 0.67 -6.14 -8.50
C ILE A 166 0.88 -4.69 -8.11
N LEU A 167 -0.05 -4.18 -7.30
CA LEU A 167 0.02 -2.83 -6.71
C LEU A 167 0.27 -2.96 -5.21
N ILE A 168 1.36 -2.37 -4.75
CA ILE A 168 1.72 -2.27 -3.34
C ILE A 168 1.56 -0.81 -2.93
N LEU A 169 0.73 -0.55 -1.91
CA LEU A 169 0.39 0.81 -1.49
C LEU A 169 0.64 0.99 0.00
N ASP A 170 1.43 1.99 0.33
CA ASP A 170 1.66 2.38 1.73
C ASP A 170 0.81 3.62 2.05
N GLU A 171 -0.22 3.45 2.89
CA GLU A 171 -1.15 4.48 3.34
C GLU A 171 -1.73 5.34 2.17
N PRO A 172 -2.40 4.73 1.18
CA PRO A 172 -2.76 5.44 -0.06
C PRO A 172 -3.76 6.58 0.12
N THR A 173 -4.53 6.58 1.21
CA THR A 173 -5.58 7.57 1.50
C THR A 173 -5.23 8.53 2.62
N ALA A 174 -4.07 8.37 3.25
CA ALA A 174 -3.66 9.22 4.39
C ALA A 174 -3.58 10.71 4.03
N GLY A 175 -4.24 11.56 4.83
CA GLY A 175 -4.22 13.02 4.67
C GLY A 175 -5.02 13.54 3.48
N LEU A 176 -5.91 12.75 2.89
CA LEU A 176 -6.75 13.14 1.76
C LEU A 176 -8.16 13.53 2.23
N ASP A 177 -8.78 14.40 1.46
CA ASP A 177 -10.21 14.71 1.62
C ASP A 177 -11.09 13.50 1.26
N PRO A 178 -12.34 13.43 1.76
CA PRO A 178 -13.22 12.29 1.54
C PRO A 178 -13.49 11.96 0.07
N LEU A 179 -13.59 12.99 -0.80
CA LEU A 179 -13.86 12.80 -2.22
C LEU A 179 -12.65 12.17 -2.92
N THR A 180 -11.46 12.66 -2.65
CA THR A 180 -10.21 12.11 -3.20
C THR A 180 -9.97 10.69 -2.67
N THR A 181 -10.22 10.45 -1.39
CA THR A 181 -10.19 9.10 -0.79
C THR A 181 -11.11 8.14 -1.54
N ARG A 182 -12.37 8.52 -1.76
CA ARG A 182 -13.33 7.67 -2.50
C ARG A 182 -12.85 7.36 -3.90
N HIS A 183 -12.36 8.35 -4.64
CA HIS A 183 -11.83 8.12 -5.98
C HIS A 183 -10.66 7.12 -6.02
N ILE A 184 -9.77 7.16 -5.02
CA ILE A 184 -8.65 6.22 -4.95
C ILE A 184 -9.15 4.81 -4.61
N ILE A 185 -10.09 4.67 -3.68
CA ILE A 185 -10.70 3.37 -3.33
C ILE A 185 -11.38 2.76 -4.56
N ASP A 186 -12.21 3.53 -5.26
CA ASP A 186 -12.90 3.07 -6.48
C ASP A 186 -11.90 2.60 -7.53
N LEU A 187 -10.82 3.36 -7.74
CA LEU A 187 -9.73 3.00 -8.65
C LEU A 187 -9.07 1.66 -8.26
N LEU A 188 -8.75 1.45 -6.98
CA LEU A 188 -8.15 0.20 -6.50
C LEU A 188 -9.08 -1.00 -6.69
N ILE A 189 -10.38 -0.81 -6.49
CA ILE A 189 -11.41 -1.83 -6.74
C ILE A 189 -11.47 -2.15 -8.23
N GLU A 190 -11.46 -1.15 -9.12
CA GLU A 190 -11.44 -1.34 -10.57
C GLU A 190 -10.18 -2.08 -11.04
N GLU A 191 -9.01 -1.70 -10.52
CA GLU A 191 -7.75 -2.39 -10.84
C GLU A 191 -7.76 -3.86 -10.39
N ASN A 192 -8.31 -4.15 -9.19
CA ASN A 192 -8.46 -5.54 -8.76
C ASN A 192 -9.49 -6.31 -9.60
N ASN A 193 -10.63 -5.70 -9.95
CA ASN A 193 -11.64 -6.32 -10.83
C ASN A 193 -11.06 -6.66 -12.22
N SER A 194 -10.00 -5.97 -12.65
CA SER A 194 -9.25 -6.30 -13.86
C SER A 194 -8.27 -7.47 -13.68
N GLY A 195 -8.21 -8.07 -12.48
CA GLY A 195 -7.39 -9.25 -12.14
C GLY A 195 -6.08 -8.92 -11.42
N LYS A 196 -5.80 -7.66 -11.09
CA LYS A 196 -4.57 -7.27 -10.38
C LYS A 196 -4.63 -7.62 -8.90
N THR A 197 -3.47 -7.90 -8.34
CA THR A 197 -3.29 -8.08 -6.90
C THR A 197 -3.06 -6.74 -6.24
N ILE A 198 -3.78 -6.46 -5.15
CA ILE A 198 -3.68 -5.21 -4.39
C ILE A 198 -3.18 -5.54 -2.98
N ILE A 199 -2.07 -4.93 -2.57
CA ILE A 199 -1.49 -5.08 -1.24
C ILE A 199 -1.40 -3.69 -0.61
N THR A 200 -2.21 -3.42 0.41
CA THR A 200 -2.31 -2.10 1.03
C THR A 200 -1.91 -2.15 2.50
N ALA A 201 -0.98 -1.30 2.93
CA ALA A 201 -0.83 -1.01 4.35
C ALA A 201 -1.68 0.19 4.70
N THR A 202 -2.48 0.09 5.75
CA THR A 202 -3.30 1.19 6.25
C THR A 202 -3.57 1.07 7.75
N HIS A 203 -3.82 2.21 8.38
CA HIS A 203 -4.38 2.29 9.74
C HIS A 203 -5.86 2.71 9.72
N ASP A 204 -6.40 3.08 8.56
CA ASP A 204 -7.81 3.42 8.39
C ASP A 204 -8.66 2.15 8.25
N LEU A 205 -9.28 1.75 9.36
CA LEU A 205 -10.11 0.54 9.42
C LEU A 205 -11.41 0.65 8.61
N HIS A 206 -11.87 1.87 8.31
CA HIS A 206 -13.13 2.08 7.57
C HIS A 206 -13.06 1.60 6.13
N ILE A 207 -11.89 1.71 5.49
CA ILE A 207 -11.72 1.31 4.10
C ILE A 207 -11.36 -0.17 3.96
N VAL A 208 -10.88 -0.81 5.03
CA VAL A 208 -10.34 -2.18 5.00
C VAL A 208 -11.37 -3.18 4.49
N GLU A 209 -12.64 -3.05 4.86
CA GLU A 209 -13.70 -3.98 4.44
C GLU A 209 -13.95 -3.95 2.93
N GLU A 210 -13.82 -2.77 2.30
CA GLU A 210 -14.02 -2.62 0.85
C GLU A 210 -12.82 -3.07 0.03
N ILE A 211 -11.61 -2.81 0.53
CA ILE A 211 -10.36 -3.00 -0.24
C ILE A 211 -9.66 -4.31 0.07
N SER A 212 -10.26 -5.22 0.86
CA SER A 212 -9.57 -6.43 1.31
C SER A 212 -10.43 -7.68 1.24
N ASP A 213 -9.84 -8.78 0.80
CA ASP A 213 -10.34 -10.14 0.97
C ASP A 213 -9.74 -10.77 2.22
N ILE A 214 -8.49 -10.42 2.54
CA ILE A 214 -7.73 -10.89 3.70
C ILE A 214 -7.04 -9.72 4.37
N VAL A 215 -7.10 -9.70 5.70
CA VAL A 215 -6.41 -8.73 6.55
C VAL A 215 -5.34 -9.45 7.38
N TYR A 216 -4.14 -8.88 7.42
CA TYR A 216 -3.06 -9.30 8.30
C TYR A 216 -2.82 -8.23 9.36
N VAL A 217 -2.90 -8.61 10.63
CA VAL A 217 -2.67 -7.72 11.77
C VAL A 217 -1.23 -7.83 12.21
N PHE A 218 -0.48 -6.74 12.09
CA PHE A 218 0.89 -6.62 12.56
C PHE A 218 0.89 -6.10 14.00
N GLY A 219 1.44 -6.90 14.91
CA GLY A 219 1.57 -6.53 16.32
C GLY A 219 2.83 -5.69 16.61
N GLN A 220 2.87 -5.09 17.80
CA GLN A 220 4.02 -4.32 18.29
C GLN A 220 5.33 -5.14 18.33
N GLN A 221 5.22 -6.46 18.44
CA GLN A 221 6.34 -7.40 18.43
C GLN A 221 6.90 -7.65 17.00
N LYS A 222 6.42 -6.93 15.98
CA LYS A 222 6.87 -7.02 14.60
C LYS A 222 6.60 -8.39 13.95
N VAL A 223 5.53 -9.04 14.36
CA VAL A 223 5.03 -10.31 13.81
C VAL A 223 3.58 -10.15 13.35
N ILE A 224 3.11 -11.07 12.53
CA ILE A 224 1.68 -11.20 12.22
C ILE A 224 1.02 -11.90 13.41
N VAL A 225 0.12 -11.20 14.11
CA VAL A 225 -0.58 -11.73 15.30
C VAL A 225 -1.89 -12.42 14.95
N LYS A 226 -2.54 -12.00 13.86
CA LYS A 226 -3.77 -12.61 13.35
C LYS A 226 -3.93 -12.33 11.87
N SER A 227 -4.59 -13.23 11.15
CA SER A 227 -5.04 -12.99 9.77
C SER A 227 -6.39 -13.61 9.53
N GLY A 228 -7.15 -13.06 8.59
CA GLY A 228 -8.48 -13.56 8.24
C GLY A 228 -9.29 -12.58 7.41
N PRO A 229 -10.54 -12.92 7.09
CA PRO A 229 -11.46 -12.00 6.43
C PRO A 229 -11.66 -10.72 7.24
N PRO A 230 -11.90 -9.55 6.60
CA PRO A 230 -12.09 -8.27 7.29
C PRO A 230 -13.05 -8.33 8.47
N ALA A 231 -14.23 -8.92 8.28
CA ALA A 231 -15.24 -9.02 9.34
C ALA A 231 -14.73 -9.77 10.59
N SER A 232 -13.88 -10.80 10.45
CA SER A 232 -13.33 -11.55 11.59
C SER A 232 -12.27 -10.78 12.38
N ILE A 233 -11.68 -9.76 11.77
CA ILE A 233 -10.66 -8.91 12.36
C ILE A 233 -11.31 -7.65 12.95
N LEU A 234 -12.18 -6.99 12.19
CA LEU A 234 -12.80 -5.72 12.57
C LEU A 234 -13.83 -5.90 13.70
N ASN A 235 -14.45 -7.08 13.80
CA ASN A 235 -15.38 -7.44 14.89
C ASN A 235 -14.71 -8.06 16.12
N ASP A 236 -13.37 -7.91 16.26
CA ASP A 236 -12.62 -8.37 17.44
C ASP A 236 -12.05 -7.17 18.21
N PRO A 237 -12.83 -6.52 19.10
CA PRO A 237 -12.38 -5.32 19.82
C PRO A 237 -11.12 -5.57 20.67
N ALA A 238 -11.01 -6.76 21.26
CA ALA A 238 -9.87 -7.11 22.10
C ALA A 238 -8.57 -7.19 21.27
N LEU A 239 -8.65 -7.73 20.05
CA LEU A 239 -7.53 -7.73 19.10
C LEU A 239 -7.13 -6.32 18.70
N LEU A 240 -8.10 -5.48 18.35
CA LEU A 240 -7.86 -4.11 17.90
C LEU A 240 -7.24 -3.26 19.01
N GLU A 241 -7.75 -3.36 20.24
CA GLU A 241 -7.23 -2.65 21.41
C GLU A 241 -5.81 -3.13 21.76
N ALA A 242 -5.57 -4.44 21.83
CA ALA A 242 -4.26 -5.01 22.13
C ALA A 242 -3.16 -4.57 21.12
N ASN A 243 -3.55 -4.18 19.92
CA ASN A 243 -2.63 -3.73 18.87
C ASN A 243 -2.71 -2.22 18.59
N ASN A 244 -3.34 -1.42 19.47
CA ASN A 244 -3.51 0.04 19.34
C ASN A 244 -4.16 0.46 18.01
N LEU A 245 -5.15 -0.30 17.55
CA LEU A 245 -5.92 -0.01 16.33
C LEU A 245 -7.29 0.62 16.64
N ALA A 246 -7.76 0.48 17.87
CA ALA A 246 -8.97 1.13 18.37
C ALA A 246 -8.79 1.46 19.85
N HIS A 247 -9.46 2.52 20.33
CA HIS A 247 -9.61 2.83 21.73
C HIS A 247 -11.06 2.58 22.16
N ILE A 248 -11.25 1.88 23.27
CA ILE A 248 -12.56 1.70 23.87
C ILE A 248 -12.77 2.84 24.87
N HIS A 249 -13.69 3.75 24.59
CA HIS A 249 -14.15 4.74 25.54
C HIS A 249 -15.42 4.26 26.22
N SER A 250 -15.41 4.21 27.55
CA SER A 250 -16.62 4.02 28.35
C SER A 250 -17.24 5.39 28.66
N HIS A 251 -18.40 5.67 28.10
CA HIS A 251 -19.18 6.85 28.45
C HIS A 251 -20.17 6.51 29.55
N HIS A 252 -20.11 7.21 30.69
CA HIS A 252 -21.13 7.15 31.74
C HIS A 252 -22.24 8.15 31.40
N HIS A 253 -23.33 7.69 30.83
CA HIS A 253 -24.60 8.42 30.85
C HIS A 253 -25.47 7.84 31.97
N LYS A 254 -26.07 8.71 32.80
CA LYS A 254 -26.94 8.39 33.92
C LYS A 254 -27.61 7.03 33.74
N ASP A 255 -27.16 6.03 34.51
CA ASP A 255 -27.71 4.67 34.68
C ASP A 255 -27.46 3.61 33.58
N LYS A 256 -26.65 3.86 32.54
CA LYS A 256 -26.21 2.78 31.62
C LYS A 256 -24.79 3.02 31.14
N ILE A 257 -23.94 1.99 31.24
CA ILE A 257 -22.62 1.96 30.63
C ILE A 257 -22.83 1.47 29.20
N HIS A 258 -22.55 2.34 28.22
CA HIS A 258 -22.46 1.95 26.80
C HIS A 258 -21.00 1.92 26.40
N ILE A 259 -20.55 0.78 25.90
CA ILE A 259 -19.21 0.59 25.34
C ILE A 259 -19.35 0.68 23.83
N HIS A 260 -18.74 1.68 23.22
CA HIS A 260 -18.65 1.80 21.78
C HIS A 260 -17.18 1.86 21.37
N PRO A 261 -16.72 1.05 20.40
CA PRO A 261 -15.41 1.23 19.80
C PRO A 261 -15.41 2.54 18.97
N HIS A 262 -14.57 3.48 19.35
CA HIS A 262 -14.31 4.65 18.53
C HIS A 262 -13.04 4.40 17.72
N LEU A 263 -13.19 4.36 16.41
CA LEU A 263 -12.10 4.46 15.47
C LEU A 263 -11.58 5.90 15.50
N HIS A 264 -10.25 6.09 15.43
CA HIS A 264 -9.65 7.41 15.45
C HIS A 264 -10.21 8.31 14.33
N LEU A 265 -11.13 9.18 14.69
CA LEU A 265 -11.49 10.35 13.91
C LEU A 265 -10.87 11.55 14.65
N GLU A 266 -9.83 12.13 14.10
CA GLU A 266 -9.38 13.47 14.48
C GLU A 266 -10.45 14.47 14.02
N HIS A 267 -11.36 14.84 14.90
CA HIS A 267 -12.15 16.04 14.80
C HIS A 267 -11.97 16.84 16.07
N HIS A 268 -10.99 17.74 16.03
CA HIS A 268 -11.07 18.96 16.82
C HIS A 268 -12.12 19.85 16.17
N LEU A 269 -13.34 19.82 16.68
CA LEU A 269 -14.28 20.92 16.57
C LEU A 269 -14.33 21.55 17.95
N ASP A 270 -13.67 22.70 18.07
CA ASP A 270 -13.84 23.60 19.20
C ASP A 270 -15.32 24.00 19.30
N GLU A 271 -15.98 23.62 20.39
CA GLU A 271 -17.24 24.21 20.80
C GLU A 271 -16.94 25.50 21.58
N ASN A 272 -17.42 26.61 21.04
CA ASN A 272 -17.76 27.82 21.76
C ASN A 272 -19.26 27.84 22.05
#